data_68b47f74aacdf9ec677983ddc8a6da55
#
_entry.id   68b47f74aacdf9ec677983ddc8a6da55
#
_cell.length_a   1.000
_cell.length_b   1.000
_cell.length_c   1.000
_cell.angle_alpha   90.00
_cell.angle_beta   90.00
_cell.angle_gamma   90.00
#
_symmetry.space_group_name_H-M   'P 1'
#
loop_
_entity.id
_entity.type
_entity.pdbx_description
1 polymer ?
#
loop_
_entity_poly.entity_id
_entity_poly.type
_entity_poly.pdbx_seq_one_letter_code
_entity_poly.pdbx_strand_id
1 'polypeptide(L)'
;LTALFEHERAACAQDVVAAQDLTVFVLRDDCDTHELQTIARKMISERFTIVDEVALDTTARSRVMSQTRGGNWIEKYRPEPVQPIIAIICRDAAEQGPLPIAMSAAKLAKRYPHLKKTDVLMKRVIRDHINLVAPLAHDRVVLHATDNPLETVETLRAIFGEDASAFLAI
;
A
#
# COMPACT_ATOMS: atom_id res chain seq x y z
N LEU A 1 -26.24 -18.13 14.15
CA LEU A 1 -25.11 -17.20 14.41
C LEU A 1 -23.76 -17.87 14.16
N THR A 2 -23.51 -19.05 14.71
CA THR A 2 -22.21 -19.75 14.56
C THR A 2 -21.89 -20.07 13.10
N ALA A 3 -22.84 -20.58 12.33
CA ALA A 3 -22.66 -20.90 10.91
C ALA A 3 -22.37 -19.66 10.04
N LEU A 4 -22.96 -18.51 10.39
CA LEU A 4 -22.69 -17.26 9.69
C LEU A 4 -21.25 -16.79 9.91
N PHE A 5 -20.78 -16.83 11.15
CA PHE A 5 -19.39 -16.48 11.50
C PHE A 5 -18.36 -17.43 10.88
N GLU A 6 -18.69 -18.72 10.80
CA GLU A 6 -17.80 -19.70 10.13
C GLU A 6 -17.73 -19.44 8.63
N HIS A 7 -18.83 -19.08 8.00
CA HIS A 7 -18.88 -18.74 6.58
C HIS A 7 -18.08 -17.45 6.28
N GLU A 8 -18.22 -16.43 7.10
CA GLU A 8 -17.45 -15.19 6.98
C GLU A 8 -15.95 -15.42 7.19
N ARG A 9 -15.57 -16.26 8.15
CA ARG A 9 -14.17 -16.64 8.36
C ARG A 9 -13.59 -17.39 7.17
N ALA A 10 -14.33 -18.32 6.59
CA ALA A 10 -13.90 -19.08 5.41
C ALA A 10 -13.74 -18.16 4.19
N ALA A 11 -14.68 -17.24 3.96
CA ALA A 11 -14.61 -16.25 2.88
C ALA A 11 -13.40 -15.34 3.06
N CYS A 12 -13.13 -14.88 4.28
CA CYS A 12 -11.96 -14.04 4.59
C CYS A 12 -10.65 -14.81 4.35
N ALA A 13 -10.57 -16.07 4.73
CA ALA A 13 -9.40 -16.90 4.47
C ALA A 13 -9.16 -17.14 2.99
N GLN A 14 -10.19 -17.33 2.18
CA GLN A 14 -10.08 -17.44 0.72
C GLN A 14 -9.60 -16.13 0.09
N ASP A 15 -10.10 -15.00 0.54
CA ASP A 15 -9.67 -13.68 0.06
C ASP A 15 -8.20 -13.42 0.38
N VAL A 16 -7.74 -13.80 1.57
CA VAL A 16 -6.33 -13.67 1.96
C VAL A 16 -5.44 -14.55 1.07
N VAL A 17 -5.85 -15.77 0.75
CA VAL A 17 -5.13 -16.64 -0.18
C VAL A 17 -5.09 -16.01 -1.58
N ALA A 18 -6.21 -15.50 -2.06
CA ALA A 18 -6.31 -14.83 -3.37
C ALA A 18 -5.45 -13.56 -3.47
N ALA A 19 -5.20 -12.89 -2.35
CA ALA A 19 -4.41 -11.66 -2.27
C ALA A 19 -2.90 -11.89 -2.05
N GLN A 20 -2.42 -13.13 -1.99
CA GLN A 20 -1.02 -13.40 -1.66
C GLN A 20 -0.01 -12.79 -2.62
N ASP A 21 -0.37 -12.64 -3.90
CA ASP A 21 0.45 -12.02 -4.92
C ASP A 21 0.09 -10.54 -5.19
N LEU A 22 -0.83 -9.98 -4.40
CA LEU A 22 -1.26 -8.59 -4.54
C LEU A 22 -0.63 -7.69 -3.48
N THR A 23 -0.33 -6.47 -3.90
CA THR A 23 0.09 -5.37 -3.03
C THR A 23 -0.62 -4.11 -3.49
N VAL A 24 -1.10 -3.31 -2.56
CA VAL A 24 -1.70 -2.01 -2.86
C VAL A 24 -0.79 -0.91 -2.33
N PHE A 25 -0.35 -0.04 -3.23
CA PHE A 25 0.31 1.21 -2.87
C PHE A 25 -0.73 2.32 -2.84
N VAL A 26 -0.71 3.10 -1.79
CA VAL A 26 -1.64 4.24 -1.63
C VAL A 26 -0.81 5.51 -1.59
N LEU A 27 -0.92 6.34 -2.62
CA LEU A 27 -0.27 7.64 -2.66
C LEU A 27 -1.03 8.61 -1.75
N ARG A 28 -0.27 9.41 -1.01
CA ARG A 28 -0.81 10.43 -0.12
C ARG A 28 -0.88 11.79 -0.81
N ASP A 29 -1.61 12.72 -0.25
CA ASP A 29 -1.73 14.08 -0.81
C ASP A 29 -0.45 14.91 -0.74
N ASP A 30 0.57 14.45 -0.01
CA ASP A 30 1.94 14.99 -0.05
C ASP A 30 2.77 14.45 -1.23
N CYS A 31 2.16 13.63 -2.08
CA CYS A 31 2.61 13.21 -3.41
C CYS A 31 1.64 13.79 -4.46
N ASP A 32 1.46 15.10 -4.46
CA ASP A 32 0.34 15.80 -5.10
C ASP A 32 0.60 16.25 -6.54
N THR A 33 1.84 16.24 -7.00
CA THR A 33 2.17 16.65 -8.36
C THR A 33 2.21 15.45 -9.31
N HIS A 34 1.86 15.69 -10.57
CA HIS A 34 1.96 14.68 -11.63
C HIS A 34 3.38 14.10 -11.75
N GLU A 35 4.39 14.94 -11.60
CA GLU A 35 5.79 14.53 -11.65
C GLU A 35 6.14 13.54 -10.54
N LEU A 36 5.80 13.83 -9.30
CA LEU A 36 6.05 12.94 -8.15
C LEU A 36 5.30 11.62 -8.28
N GLN A 37 4.05 11.67 -8.74
CA GLN A 37 3.24 10.48 -8.98
C GLN A 37 3.82 9.61 -10.09
N THR A 38 4.35 10.21 -11.14
CA THR A 38 5.03 9.51 -12.24
C THR A 38 6.31 8.82 -11.74
N ILE A 39 7.09 9.47 -10.91
CA ILE A 39 8.28 8.88 -10.26
C ILE A 39 7.86 7.66 -9.42
N ALA A 40 6.83 7.79 -8.59
CA ALA A 40 6.35 6.70 -7.76
C ALA A 40 5.89 5.49 -8.59
N ARG A 41 5.08 5.70 -9.63
CA ARG A 41 4.62 4.63 -10.54
C ARG A 41 5.78 3.92 -11.22
N LYS A 42 6.74 4.67 -11.73
CA LYS A 42 7.93 4.10 -12.39
C LYS A 42 8.72 3.22 -11.44
N MET A 43 8.95 3.68 -10.24
CA MET A 43 9.70 2.92 -9.23
C MET A 43 8.93 1.67 -8.77
N ILE A 44 7.62 1.77 -8.57
CA ILE A 44 6.76 0.61 -8.28
C ILE A 44 6.87 -0.43 -9.39
N SER A 45 6.81 0.00 -10.65
CA SER A 45 6.86 -0.90 -11.80
C SER A 45 8.20 -1.61 -11.99
N GLU A 46 9.26 -1.18 -11.30
CA GLU A 46 10.55 -1.90 -11.28
C GLU A 46 10.48 -3.21 -10.49
N ARG A 47 9.54 -3.33 -9.56
CA ARG A 47 9.40 -4.49 -8.64
C ARG A 47 8.07 -5.21 -8.75
N PHE A 48 7.06 -4.55 -9.27
CA PHE A 48 5.69 -5.06 -9.37
C PHE A 48 5.13 -4.82 -10.76
N THR A 49 4.14 -5.63 -11.12
CA THR A 49 3.31 -5.37 -12.29
C THR A 49 2.06 -4.60 -11.84
N ILE A 50 1.89 -3.38 -12.32
CA ILE A 50 0.70 -2.58 -12.02
C ILE A 50 -0.47 -3.16 -12.82
N VAL A 51 -1.54 -3.56 -12.11
CA VAL A 51 -2.76 -4.13 -12.71
C VAL A 51 -3.88 -3.12 -12.82
N ASP A 52 -3.95 -2.18 -11.89
CA ASP A 52 -4.97 -1.12 -11.91
C ASP A 52 -4.53 0.08 -11.09
N GLU A 53 -5.14 1.22 -11.37
CA GLU A 53 -4.92 2.45 -10.63
C GLU A 53 -6.25 3.20 -10.53
N VAL A 54 -6.57 3.72 -9.34
CA VAL A 54 -7.81 4.44 -9.10
C VAL A 54 -7.57 5.71 -8.29
N ALA A 55 -8.12 6.81 -8.77
CA ALA A 55 -8.23 8.04 -7.98
C ALA A 55 -9.31 7.86 -6.92
N LEU A 56 -8.99 8.16 -5.66
CA LEU A 56 -9.90 7.97 -4.55
C LEU A 56 -10.82 9.18 -4.39
N ASP A 57 -12.13 8.94 -4.45
CA ASP A 57 -13.13 9.95 -4.12
C ASP A 57 -13.21 10.18 -2.59
N THR A 58 -13.97 11.16 -2.16
CA THR A 58 -14.10 11.53 -0.74
C THR A 58 -14.55 10.34 0.13
N THR A 59 -15.48 9.53 -0.36
CA THR A 59 -15.98 8.36 0.37
C THR A 59 -14.92 7.28 0.50
N ALA A 60 -14.21 6.96 -0.58
CA ALA A 60 -13.13 5.97 -0.56
C ALA A 60 -11.97 6.42 0.33
N ARG A 61 -11.59 7.70 0.29
CA ARG A 61 -10.56 8.27 1.17
C ARG A 61 -10.91 8.09 2.65
N SER A 62 -12.15 8.42 3.00
CA SER A 62 -12.63 8.29 4.38
C SER A 62 -12.58 6.84 4.87
N ARG A 63 -12.99 5.88 4.03
CA ARG A 63 -12.93 4.45 4.36
C ARG A 63 -11.50 3.94 4.50
N VAL A 64 -10.60 4.32 3.61
CA VAL A 64 -9.18 3.95 3.70
C VAL A 64 -8.58 4.47 4.99
N MET A 65 -8.82 5.73 5.35
CA MET A 65 -8.29 6.33 6.57
C MET A 65 -8.81 5.68 7.86
N SER A 66 -10.07 5.23 7.87
CA SER A 66 -10.73 4.70 9.08
C SER A 66 -10.68 3.17 9.18
N GLN A 67 -10.58 2.45 8.08
CA GLN A 67 -10.75 0.99 8.03
C GLN A 67 -9.46 0.21 7.76
N THR A 68 -8.37 0.90 7.43
CA THR A 68 -7.09 0.24 7.14
C THR A 68 -6.06 0.56 8.20
N ARG A 69 -5.13 -0.38 8.39
CA ARG A 69 -3.97 -0.18 9.25
C ARG A 69 -2.87 0.57 8.51
N GLY A 70 -2.03 1.26 9.26
CA GLY A 70 -0.92 2.01 8.71
C GLY A 70 -1.35 3.30 8.05
N GLY A 71 -0.52 3.82 7.15
CA GLY A 71 -0.83 5.05 6.45
C GLY A 71 -0.95 6.24 7.39
N ASN A 72 0.05 6.55 8.15
CA ASN A 72 0.09 7.67 9.07
C ASN A 72 -0.55 8.95 8.50
N TRP A 73 -1.81 9.18 8.81
CA TRP A 73 -2.61 10.28 8.22
C TRP A 73 -2.49 11.60 8.97
N ILE A 74 -1.82 11.61 10.11
CA ILE A 74 -1.60 12.81 10.92
C ILE A 74 -0.11 13.13 10.93
N GLU A 75 0.21 14.34 10.47
CA GLU A 75 1.58 14.82 10.42
C GLU A 75 1.74 16.09 11.28
N LYS A 76 2.91 16.25 11.87
CA LYS A 76 3.18 17.36 12.78
C LYS A 76 3.31 18.71 12.07
N TYR A 77 3.59 18.70 10.78
CA TYR A 77 3.87 19.92 10.00
C TYR A 77 2.62 20.56 9.39
N ARG A 78 1.46 19.95 9.56
CA ARG A 78 0.20 20.51 9.04
C ARG A 78 -0.96 20.20 9.98
N PRO A 79 -1.95 21.14 10.11
CA PRO A 79 -3.07 20.95 11.03
C PRO A 79 -4.11 19.95 10.52
N GLU A 80 -4.33 19.85 9.19
CA GLU A 80 -5.28 18.92 8.60
C GLU A 80 -4.63 17.54 8.37
N PRO A 81 -5.40 16.44 8.46
CA PRO A 81 -4.90 15.11 8.12
C PRO A 81 -4.41 15.03 6.68
N VAL A 82 -3.36 14.25 6.46
CA VAL A 82 -2.92 13.86 5.11
C VAL A 82 -3.91 12.84 4.58
N GLN A 83 -4.34 12.96 3.33
CA GLN A 83 -5.34 12.08 2.74
C GLN A 83 -4.74 11.12 1.71
N PRO A 84 -5.24 9.88 1.63
CA PRO A 84 -4.96 9.02 0.50
C PRO A 84 -5.65 9.59 -0.75
N ILE A 85 -4.94 9.62 -1.87
CA ILE A 85 -5.47 10.20 -3.12
C ILE A 85 -5.55 9.23 -4.29
N ILE A 86 -4.62 8.29 -4.37
CA ILE A 86 -4.54 7.31 -5.47
C ILE A 86 -4.18 5.96 -4.89
N ALA A 87 -4.84 4.91 -5.34
CA ALA A 87 -4.46 3.53 -5.07
C ALA A 87 -3.92 2.88 -6.34
N ILE A 88 -2.79 2.20 -6.21
CA ILE A 88 -2.12 1.45 -7.27
C ILE A 88 -2.11 -0.01 -6.87
N ILE A 89 -2.85 -0.84 -7.60
CA ILE A 89 -2.98 -2.27 -7.33
C ILE A 89 -1.95 -3.01 -8.18
N CYS A 90 -1.13 -3.83 -7.52
CA CYS A 90 0.00 -4.50 -8.14
C CYS A 90 -0.05 -6.01 -7.90
N ARG A 91 0.50 -6.75 -8.87
CA ARG A 91 0.89 -8.15 -8.69
C ARG A 91 2.39 -8.26 -8.50
N ASP A 92 2.82 -9.27 -7.77
CA ASP A 92 4.23 -9.58 -7.64
C ASP A 92 4.84 -9.88 -9.01
N ALA A 93 5.98 -9.26 -9.28
CA ALA A 93 6.80 -9.58 -10.45
C ALA A 93 7.87 -10.61 -10.07
N ALA A 94 8.64 -11.06 -11.06
CA ALA A 94 9.79 -11.90 -10.81
C ALA A 94 10.81 -11.18 -9.91
N GLU A 95 11.49 -11.93 -9.06
CA GLU A 95 12.49 -11.40 -8.13
C GLU A 95 13.60 -10.67 -8.89
N GLN A 96 13.93 -9.45 -8.46
CA GLN A 96 14.85 -8.56 -9.15
C GLN A 96 16.09 -8.21 -8.30
N GLY A 97 16.47 -9.10 -7.42
CA GLY A 97 17.59 -8.88 -6.54
C GLY A 97 17.29 -7.98 -5.33
N PRO A 98 18.28 -7.69 -4.49
CA PRO A 98 18.09 -6.94 -3.26
C PRO A 98 17.68 -5.49 -3.52
N LEU A 99 16.84 -4.94 -2.64
CA LEU A 99 16.55 -3.52 -2.61
C LEU A 99 17.76 -2.73 -2.08
N PRO A 100 17.97 -1.48 -2.54
CA PRO A 100 19.04 -0.61 -2.05
C PRO A 100 18.68 -0.05 -0.66
N ILE A 101 18.54 -0.91 0.32
CA ILE A 101 18.26 -0.56 1.72
C ILE A 101 19.45 -0.95 2.57
N ALA A 102 20.06 0.03 3.23
CA ALA A 102 21.22 -0.18 4.12
C ALA A 102 20.76 -0.74 5.47
N MET A 103 20.25 -1.98 5.47
CA MET A 103 19.76 -2.64 6.68
C MET A 103 20.00 -4.14 6.57
N SER A 104 20.51 -4.77 7.64
CA SER A 104 20.68 -6.21 7.69
C SER A 104 19.35 -6.96 7.67
N ALA A 105 19.34 -8.21 7.21
CA ALA A 105 18.15 -9.07 7.22
C ALA A 105 17.54 -9.23 8.61
N ALA A 106 18.37 -9.35 9.65
CA ALA A 106 17.92 -9.44 11.04
C ALA A 106 17.22 -8.16 11.51
N LYS A 107 17.75 -6.99 11.15
CA LYS A 107 17.13 -5.69 11.44
C LYS A 107 15.81 -5.51 10.69
N LEU A 108 15.75 -5.91 9.43
CA LEU A 108 14.52 -5.87 8.64
C LEU A 108 13.42 -6.73 9.26
N ALA A 109 13.73 -7.97 9.62
CA ALA A 109 12.79 -8.89 10.25
C ALA A 109 12.26 -8.35 11.59
N LYS A 110 13.11 -7.71 12.38
CA LYS A 110 12.74 -7.11 13.67
C LYS A 110 11.85 -5.88 13.49
N ARG A 111 12.16 -5.02 12.52
CA ARG A 111 11.45 -3.76 12.28
C ARG A 111 10.13 -3.95 11.53
N TYR A 112 10.09 -4.93 10.63
CA TYR A 112 8.95 -5.21 9.77
C TYR A 112 8.53 -6.69 9.87
N PRO A 113 8.03 -7.14 11.04
CA PRO A 113 7.72 -8.56 11.26
C PRO A 113 6.54 -9.07 10.46
N HIS A 114 5.74 -8.19 9.86
CA HIS A 114 4.49 -8.53 9.15
C HIS A 114 4.61 -8.48 7.63
N LEU A 115 5.80 -8.20 7.08
CA LEU A 115 6.01 -8.18 5.64
C LEU A 115 5.88 -9.57 5.04
N LYS A 116 5.08 -9.68 3.97
CA LYS A 116 5.03 -10.92 3.16
C LYS A 116 6.32 -11.14 2.37
N LYS A 117 6.94 -10.06 1.89
CA LYS A 117 8.22 -10.07 1.17
C LYS A 117 8.89 -8.69 1.21
N THR A 118 10.20 -8.67 1.03
CA THR A 118 11.02 -7.44 1.13
C THR A 118 10.71 -6.41 0.06
N ASP A 119 10.21 -6.81 -1.12
CA ASP A 119 9.88 -5.88 -2.21
C ASP A 119 8.82 -4.83 -1.82
N VAL A 120 7.98 -5.12 -0.83
CA VAL A 120 7.03 -4.14 -0.27
C VAL A 120 7.76 -2.92 0.29
N LEU A 121 9.00 -3.06 0.73
CA LEU A 121 9.84 -1.95 1.20
C LEU A 121 10.27 -1.00 0.08
N MET A 122 9.89 -1.25 -1.17
CA MET A 122 9.99 -0.26 -2.25
C MET A 122 9.34 1.06 -1.87
N LYS A 123 8.29 1.03 -1.04
CA LYS A 123 7.70 2.24 -0.45
C LYS A 123 8.72 3.15 0.23
N ARG A 124 9.70 2.55 0.91
CA ARG A 124 10.75 3.30 1.60
C ARG A 124 11.77 3.86 0.62
N VAL A 125 12.14 3.08 -0.37
CA VAL A 125 13.07 3.53 -1.44
C VAL A 125 12.46 4.70 -2.21
N ILE A 126 11.18 4.62 -2.54
CA ILE A 126 10.44 5.70 -3.22
C ILE A 126 10.40 6.97 -2.35
N ARG A 127 10.06 6.82 -1.09
CA ARG A 127 10.03 7.92 -0.11
C ARG A 127 11.36 8.65 -0.04
N ASP A 128 12.43 7.90 0.15
CA ASP A 128 13.78 8.47 0.26
C ASP A 128 14.20 9.17 -1.04
N HIS A 129 13.88 8.58 -2.19
CA HIS A 129 14.18 9.16 -3.49
C HIS A 129 13.42 10.47 -3.73
N ILE A 130 12.14 10.50 -3.46
CA ILE A 130 11.31 11.71 -3.64
C ILE A 130 11.79 12.83 -2.71
N ASN A 131 12.10 12.54 -1.47
CA ASN A 131 12.63 13.53 -0.53
C ASN A 131 14.02 14.03 -0.95
N LEU A 132 14.79 13.23 -1.67
CA LEU A 132 16.09 13.64 -2.21
C LEU A 132 15.96 14.56 -3.43
N VAL A 133 15.09 14.22 -4.40
CA VAL A 133 14.98 14.94 -5.68
C VAL A 133 14.04 16.16 -5.61
N ALA A 134 13.10 16.14 -4.67
CA ALA A 134 12.13 17.23 -4.44
C ALA A 134 12.06 17.56 -2.94
N PRO A 135 13.15 18.05 -2.34
CA PRO A 135 13.23 18.26 -0.90
C PRO A 135 12.29 19.38 -0.44
N LEU A 136 11.69 19.19 0.73
CA LEU A 136 10.99 20.19 1.49
C LEU A 136 11.72 20.46 2.82
N ALA A 137 11.20 21.39 3.62
CA ALA A 137 11.75 21.67 4.97
C ALA A 137 11.64 20.47 5.92
N HIS A 138 10.79 19.49 5.61
CA HIS A 138 10.60 18.24 6.34
C HIS A 138 10.45 17.09 5.34
N ASP A 139 10.79 15.88 5.76
CA ASP A 139 10.59 14.69 4.96
C ASP A 139 9.10 14.32 4.89
N ARG A 140 8.69 13.87 3.71
CA ARG A 140 7.32 13.39 3.45
C ARG A 140 7.28 11.88 3.45
N VAL A 141 6.16 11.31 3.88
CA VAL A 141 5.91 9.86 3.79
C VAL A 141 5.55 9.45 2.37
N VAL A 142 4.83 10.27 1.63
CA VAL A 142 4.46 10.18 0.20
C VAL A 142 3.49 9.05 -0.13
N LEU A 143 3.72 7.85 0.40
CA LEU A 143 2.89 6.68 0.11
C LEU A 143 2.93 5.67 1.25
N HIS A 144 1.90 4.84 1.26
CA HIS A 144 1.78 3.65 2.09
C HIS A 144 1.70 2.42 1.17
N ALA A 145 2.10 1.27 1.66
CA ALA A 145 1.91 -0.01 0.97
C ALA A 145 1.41 -1.07 1.96
N THR A 146 0.55 -1.94 1.49
CA THR A 146 0.07 -3.08 2.31
C THR A 146 1.21 -4.06 2.56
N ASP A 147 1.43 -4.41 3.82
CA ASP A 147 2.57 -5.23 4.24
C ASP A 147 2.33 -6.73 4.03
N ASN A 148 1.08 -7.15 3.97
CA ASN A 148 0.71 -8.56 3.89
C ASN A 148 -0.67 -8.73 3.22
N PRO A 149 -1.05 -9.98 2.86
CA PRO A 149 -2.33 -10.25 2.18
C PRO A 149 -3.57 -9.79 2.95
N LEU A 150 -3.58 -9.88 4.28
CA LEU A 150 -4.71 -9.41 5.08
C LEU A 150 -4.93 -7.90 4.94
N GLU A 151 -3.88 -7.13 5.05
CA GLU A 151 -3.94 -5.67 4.83
C GLU A 151 -4.36 -5.33 3.39
N THR A 152 -3.91 -6.13 2.42
CA THR A 152 -4.33 -5.97 1.02
C THR A 152 -5.83 -6.16 0.88
N VAL A 153 -6.41 -7.21 1.45
CA VAL A 153 -7.86 -7.44 1.43
C VAL A 153 -8.62 -6.30 2.11
N GLU A 154 -8.18 -5.89 3.28
CA GLU A 154 -8.78 -4.78 4.03
C GLU A 154 -8.78 -3.48 3.20
N THR A 155 -7.67 -3.19 2.55
CA THR A 155 -7.51 -1.99 1.72
C THR A 155 -8.37 -2.04 0.46
N LEU A 156 -8.40 -3.17 -0.24
CA LEU A 156 -9.25 -3.36 -1.42
C LEU A 156 -10.74 -3.21 -1.07
N ARG A 157 -11.17 -3.76 0.05
CA ARG A 157 -12.54 -3.62 0.53
C ARG A 157 -12.87 -2.18 0.94
N ALA A 158 -11.95 -1.47 1.55
CA ALA A 158 -12.13 -0.06 1.88
C ALA A 158 -12.29 0.80 0.63
N ILE A 159 -11.56 0.50 -0.44
CA ILE A 159 -11.60 1.25 -1.71
C ILE A 159 -12.82 0.89 -2.54
N PHE A 160 -13.06 -0.39 -2.75
CA PHE A 160 -14.02 -0.90 -3.75
C PHE A 160 -15.29 -1.49 -3.15
N GLY A 161 -15.36 -1.68 -1.83
CA GLY A 161 -16.49 -2.36 -1.20
C GLY A 161 -16.64 -3.80 -1.75
N GLU A 162 -17.84 -4.16 -2.19
CA GLU A 162 -18.14 -5.48 -2.76
C GLU A 162 -17.41 -5.72 -4.09
N ASP A 163 -17.09 -4.67 -4.84
CA ASP A 163 -16.36 -4.75 -6.11
C ASP A 163 -14.91 -5.20 -5.92
N ALA A 164 -14.41 -5.24 -4.69
CA ALA A 164 -13.11 -5.83 -4.37
C ALA A 164 -12.98 -7.28 -4.82
N SER A 165 -14.09 -8.00 -4.94
CA SER A 165 -14.12 -9.39 -5.41
C SER A 165 -13.55 -9.54 -6.84
N ALA A 166 -13.59 -8.49 -7.66
CA ALA A 166 -13.01 -8.52 -9.01
C ALA A 166 -11.49 -8.72 -9.00
N PHE A 167 -10.80 -8.27 -7.94
CA PHE A 167 -9.36 -8.48 -7.76
C PHE A 167 -9.04 -9.79 -7.04
N LEU A 168 -9.98 -10.31 -6.27
CA LEU A 168 -9.82 -11.49 -5.42
C LEU A 168 -10.39 -12.76 -6.07
N ALA A 169 -11.12 -12.64 -7.17
CA ALA A 169 -11.60 -13.77 -7.95
C ALA A 169 -10.46 -14.37 -8.78
N ILE A 170 -10.31 -15.66 -8.69
CA ILE A 170 -9.35 -16.45 -9.46
C ILE A 170 -10.07 -17.15 -10.59
#